data_ed3581c1326feb8f3ee65ad7929a031a
#
_entry.id   ed3581c1326feb8f3ee65ad7929a031a
#
_cell.length_a   1.000
_cell.length_b   1.000
_cell.length_c   1.000
_cell.angle_alpha   90.00
_cell.angle_beta   90.00
_cell.angle_gamma   90.00
#
_symmetry.space_group_name_H-M   'P 1'
#
loop_
_entity.id
_entity.type
_entity.pdbx_description
1 polymer ?
#
loop_
_entity_poly.entity_id
_entity_poly.type
_entity_poly.pdbx_seq_one_letter_code
_entity_poly.pdbx_strand_id
1 'polypeptide(L)'
;MAFIGGSITQMNGYRPMVSEWLQQRFPDTKFEFINAGIASTCSHTGAFRLDDHVLSRGRIDLLFADFAVNDDQDARHTRRGCIIGMEGIIRQVKNKQPLCDIVVTHFVNPAMLKQIQGGKTPLSIEAHEDVLKHYRVSSLYLAREVADRIQAGSLTWAKFGGTHPKPAGNAVARELIAALLGHAWASPLPENAGKGAQLLPIKPIDPASFFNGRFLSPGLAKRSDGWKWHVPDWKNIPGSFRSTFAGMKLLCTDLPGSEVTIEFEGQAIGAYVLAGPDAGVLEISIDGDDYKRVNLYHQYSRGLHYPRTVMFATDLKPGKHTAQIRVALPKRSTTGNRTARILQFTVN
;
A
#
# COMPACT_ATOMS: atom_id res chain seq x y z
N MET A 1 4.82 14.66 10.91
CA MET A 1 3.60 14.00 10.40
C MET A 1 3.88 13.26 9.12
N ALA A 2 3.14 12.20 8.80
CA ALA A 2 3.36 11.44 7.58
C ALA A 2 2.04 11.13 6.84
N PHE A 3 2.13 10.98 5.52
CA PHE A 3 1.03 10.57 4.66
C PHE A 3 1.48 9.33 3.87
N ILE A 4 0.76 8.22 4.02
CA ILE A 4 1.03 6.98 3.30
C ILE A 4 -0.20 6.55 2.50
N GLY A 5 0.00 6.13 1.25
CA GLY A 5 -1.11 5.75 0.37
C GLY A 5 -0.68 5.50 -1.06
N GLY A 6 -1.66 5.43 -1.94
CA GLY A 6 -1.48 5.26 -3.38
C GLY A 6 -1.23 6.58 -4.12
N SER A 7 -1.76 6.67 -5.34
CA SER A 7 -1.62 7.84 -6.21
C SER A 7 -2.29 9.10 -5.65
N ILE A 8 -3.42 8.96 -4.99
CA ILE A 8 -4.16 10.09 -4.40
C ILE A 8 -3.29 10.78 -3.36
N THR A 9 -2.63 10.02 -2.50
CA THR A 9 -1.68 10.55 -1.51
C THR A 9 -0.38 11.04 -2.14
N GLN A 10 0.13 10.40 -3.21
CA GLN A 10 1.35 10.85 -3.89
C GLN A 10 1.19 12.23 -4.53
N MET A 11 0.02 12.49 -5.13
CA MET A 11 -0.26 13.73 -5.86
C MET A 11 -0.23 14.97 -4.93
N ASN A 12 0.01 16.14 -5.53
CA ASN A 12 -0.13 17.43 -4.84
C ASN A 12 -1.61 17.86 -4.78
N GLY A 13 -2.43 17.02 -4.12
CA GLY A 13 -3.86 17.23 -3.93
C GLY A 13 -4.20 17.65 -2.50
N TYR A 14 -4.95 16.79 -1.78
CA TYR A 14 -5.42 17.08 -0.41
C TYR A 14 -4.28 17.26 0.59
N ARG A 15 -3.20 16.50 0.46
CA ARG A 15 -2.07 16.49 1.40
C ARG A 15 -1.44 17.88 1.60
N PRO A 16 -0.98 18.62 0.54
CA PRO A 16 -0.47 19.98 0.75
C PRO A 16 -1.52 20.94 1.31
N MET A 17 -2.81 20.79 0.96
CA MET A 17 -3.87 21.62 1.53
C MET A 17 -4.06 21.38 3.03
N VAL A 18 -3.93 20.14 3.49
CA VAL A 18 -3.95 19.79 4.93
C VAL A 18 -2.72 20.35 5.64
N SER A 19 -1.55 20.21 5.02
CA SER A 19 -0.30 20.73 5.58
C SER A 19 -0.33 22.25 5.75
N GLU A 20 -0.82 22.95 4.73
CA GLU A 20 -1.00 24.41 4.78
C GLU A 20 -2.00 24.84 5.86
N TRP A 21 -3.15 24.16 5.95
CA TRP A 21 -4.15 24.41 6.99
C TRP A 21 -3.58 24.22 8.39
N LEU A 22 -2.79 23.18 8.62
CA LEU A 22 -2.12 22.94 9.91
C LEU A 22 -1.14 24.05 10.26
N GLN A 23 -0.31 24.48 9.30
CA GLN A 23 0.64 25.58 9.50
C GLN A 23 -0.05 26.91 9.81
N GLN A 24 -1.18 27.20 9.14
CA GLN A 24 -1.99 28.39 9.40
C GLN A 24 -2.69 28.33 10.77
N ARG A 25 -3.16 27.15 11.17
CA ARG A 25 -3.86 26.94 12.45
C ARG A 25 -2.93 27.00 13.65
N PHE A 26 -1.66 26.59 13.47
CA PHE A 26 -0.65 26.52 14.50
C PHE A 26 0.66 27.19 14.03
N PRO A 27 0.67 28.54 13.93
CA PRO A 27 1.79 29.26 13.32
C PRO A 27 3.11 29.10 14.07
N ASP A 28 3.07 28.88 15.40
CA ASP A 28 4.25 28.72 16.25
C ASP A 28 4.77 27.27 16.27
N THR A 29 4.13 26.34 15.57
CA THR A 29 4.53 24.93 15.50
C THR A 29 5.36 24.65 14.25
N LYS A 30 6.56 24.13 14.44
CA LYS A 30 7.38 23.64 13.34
C LYS A 30 6.89 22.26 12.90
N PHE A 31 6.23 22.20 11.75
CA PHE A 31 5.78 20.95 11.16
C PHE A 31 6.82 20.38 10.22
N GLU A 32 6.98 19.06 10.27
CA GLU A 32 7.68 18.28 9.26
C GLU A 32 6.70 17.29 8.62
N PHE A 33 6.61 17.28 7.28
CA PHE A 33 5.67 16.47 6.53
C PHE A 33 6.39 15.48 5.62
N ILE A 34 6.09 14.20 5.78
CA ILE A 34 6.59 13.11 4.95
C ILE A 34 5.52 12.70 3.95
N ASN A 35 5.83 12.80 2.65
CA ASN A 35 5.02 12.21 1.60
C ASN A 35 5.53 10.81 1.29
N ALA A 36 4.85 9.78 1.79
CA ALA A 36 5.10 8.39 1.49
C ALA A 36 4.02 7.79 0.56
N GLY A 37 3.35 8.62 -0.25
CA GLY A 37 2.47 8.17 -1.32
C GLY A 37 3.27 7.58 -2.48
N ILE A 38 2.86 6.40 -2.96
CA ILE A 38 3.41 5.78 -4.17
C ILE A 38 2.24 5.27 -5.01
N ALA A 39 2.09 5.83 -6.19
CA ALA A 39 0.98 5.48 -7.08
C ALA A 39 0.92 3.98 -7.37
N SER A 40 -0.30 3.44 -7.43
CA SER A 40 -0.61 2.02 -7.66
C SER A 40 -0.32 1.07 -6.50
N THR A 41 0.12 1.57 -5.35
CA THR A 41 0.38 0.70 -4.20
C THR A 41 -0.87 0.54 -3.32
N CYS A 42 -1.15 -0.71 -2.94
CA CYS A 42 -2.24 -1.13 -2.05
C CYS A 42 -1.77 -1.25 -0.59
N SER A 43 -2.68 -1.63 0.32
CA SER A 43 -2.38 -1.79 1.74
C SER A 43 -1.28 -2.82 2.01
N HIS A 44 -1.19 -3.91 1.23
CA HIS A 44 -0.08 -4.87 1.34
C HIS A 44 1.27 -4.19 1.12
N THR A 45 1.42 -3.50 -0.03
CA THR A 45 2.65 -2.74 -0.29
C THR A 45 2.88 -1.67 0.78
N GLY A 46 1.80 -1.04 1.25
CA GLY A 46 1.82 -0.09 2.36
C GLY A 46 2.46 -0.68 3.61
N ALA A 47 2.02 -1.87 4.03
CA ALA A 47 2.53 -2.56 5.22
C ALA A 47 4.02 -2.95 5.08
N PHE A 48 4.44 -3.47 3.91
CA PHE A 48 5.83 -3.89 3.70
C PHE A 48 6.82 -2.74 3.59
N ARG A 49 6.39 -1.55 3.14
CA ARG A 49 7.26 -0.37 3.00
C ARG A 49 7.13 0.64 4.14
N LEU A 50 6.26 0.38 5.11
CA LEU A 50 5.93 1.34 6.16
C LEU A 50 7.16 1.75 6.97
N ASP A 51 7.99 0.78 7.34
CA ASP A 51 9.20 1.06 8.11
C ASP A 51 10.16 1.95 7.31
N ASP A 52 10.56 1.53 6.12
CA ASP A 52 11.56 2.22 5.30
C ASP A 52 11.12 3.63 4.89
N HIS A 53 9.82 3.82 4.63
CA HIS A 53 9.33 5.07 4.06
C HIS A 53 8.73 6.03 5.09
N VAL A 54 8.40 5.55 6.29
CA VAL A 54 7.75 6.35 7.34
C VAL A 54 8.44 6.19 8.69
N LEU A 55 8.43 4.99 9.29
CA LEU A 55 8.77 4.84 10.70
C LEU A 55 10.26 5.03 10.99
N SER A 56 11.14 4.69 10.04
CA SER A 56 12.59 4.93 10.15
C SER A 56 12.99 6.39 9.89
N ARG A 57 12.05 7.24 9.45
CA ARG A 57 12.32 8.67 9.17
C ARG A 57 12.32 9.55 10.40
N GLY A 58 12.03 9.00 11.57
CA GLY A 58 11.99 9.70 12.84
C GLY A 58 10.66 9.54 13.57
N ARG A 59 10.42 10.37 14.57
CA ARG A 59 9.17 10.36 15.30
C ARG A 59 8.02 10.87 14.44
N ILE A 60 6.93 10.11 14.39
CA ILE A 60 5.68 10.48 13.71
C ILE A 60 4.60 10.70 14.77
N ASP A 61 4.08 11.92 14.88
CA ASP A 61 3.01 12.26 15.82
C ASP A 61 1.63 11.95 15.24
N LEU A 62 1.47 12.09 13.90
CA LEU A 62 0.21 11.82 13.20
C LEU A 62 0.49 11.20 11.83
N LEU A 63 -0.15 10.06 11.56
CA LEU A 63 -0.11 9.35 10.29
C LEU A 63 -1.48 9.41 9.60
N PHE A 64 -1.51 9.90 8.36
CA PHE A 64 -2.65 9.76 7.46
C PHE A 64 -2.42 8.58 6.52
N ALA A 65 -3.41 7.67 6.40
CA ALA A 65 -3.34 6.51 5.52
C ALA A 65 -4.56 6.46 4.57
N ASP A 66 -4.31 6.01 3.33
CA ASP A 66 -5.33 5.91 2.27
C ASP A 66 -5.00 4.75 1.34
N PHE A 67 -5.80 3.66 1.38
CA PHE A 67 -5.58 2.47 0.56
C PHE A 67 -6.86 1.83 0.00
N ALA A 68 -8.06 2.24 0.46
CA ALA A 68 -9.30 1.55 0.10
C ALA A 68 -9.55 1.49 -1.41
N VAL A 69 -9.23 2.56 -2.14
CA VAL A 69 -9.36 2.61 -3.61
C VAL A 69 -8.41 1.64 -4.30
N ASN A 70 -7.17 1.56 -3.84
CA ASN A 70 -6.17 0.68 -4.46
C ASN A 70 -6.42 -0.79 -4.11
N ASP A 71 -6.90 -1.09 -2.91
CA ASP A 71 -7.30 -2.44 -2.50
C ASP A 71 -8.50 -2.94 -3.33
N ASP A 72 -9.46 -2.05 -3.64
CA ASP A 72 -10.64 -2.36 -4.45
C ASP A 72 -10.29 -2.55 -5.93
N GLN A 73 -9.81 -1.48 -6.60
CA GLN A 73 -9.68 -1.50 -8.06
C GLN A 73 -8.38 -2.08 -8.58
N ASP A 74 -7.28 -1.86 -7.87
CA ASP A 74 -5.94 -2.22 -8.35
C ASP A 74 -5.59 -3.64 -7.91
N ALA A 75 -5.57 -3.89 -6.61
CA ALA A 75 -5.21 -5.18 -6.06
C ALA A 75 -6.35 -6.20 -6.09
N ARG A 76 -7.60 -5.72 -6.07
CA ARG A 76 -8.81 -6.56 -5.97
C ARG A 76 -8.69 -7.54 -4.79
N HIS A 77 -8.27 -7.02 -3.66
CA HIS A 77 -8.10 -7.81 -2.47
C HIS A 77 -9.43 -8.43 -2.01
N THR A 78 -9.35 -9.66 -1.54
CA THR A 78 -10.43 -10.25 -0.76
C THR A 78 -10.61 -9.46 0.55
N ARG A 79 -11.73 -9.65 1.25
CA ARG A 79 -11.94 -9.04 2.56
C ARG A 79 -10.78 -9.31 3.52
N ARG A 80 -10.31 -10.57 3.60
CA ARG A 80 -9.15 -10.96 4.40
C ARG A 80 -7.88 -10.23 3.92
N GLY A 81 -7.67 -10.10 2.61
CA GLY A 81 -6.54 -9.37 2.05
C GLY A 81 -6.50 -7.90 2.51
N CYS A 82 -7.66 -7.21 2.50
CA CYS A 82 -7.76 -5.85 3.01
C CYS A 82 -7.45 -5.79 4.53
N ILE A 83 -7.96 -6.75 5.31
CA ILE A 83 -7.71 -6.84 6.76
C ILE A 83 -6.23 -7.01 7.05
N ILE A 84 -5.56 -8.02 6.49
CA ILE A 84 -4.15 -8.33 6.82
C ILE A 84 -3.20 -7.18 6.45
N GLY A 85 -3.51 -6.43 5.38
CA GLY A 85 -2.74 -5.26 4.98
C GLY A 85 -2.94 -4.08 5.93
N MET A 86 -4.18 -3.67 6.16
CA MET A 86 -4.50 -2.53 7.03
C MET A 86 -4.13 -2.81 8.48
N GLU A 87 -4.44 -4.00 9.00
CA GLU A 87 -4.06 -4.42 10.35
C GLU A 87 -2.54 -4.42 10.52
N GLY A 88 -1.81 -4.88 9.50
CA GLY A 88 -0.36 -4.82 9.47
C GLY A 88 0.17 -3.40 9.67
N ILE A 89 -0.38 -2.42 8.93
CA ILE A 89 -0.01 -1.01 9.06
C ILE A 89 -0.29 -0.50 10.47
N ILE A 90 -1.51 -0.66 10.97
CA ILE A 90 -1.91 -0.14 12.29
C ILE A 90 -1.04 -0.72 13.40
N ARG A 91 -0.84 -2.04 13.41
CA ARG A 91 -0.05 -2.71 14.44
C ARG A 91 1.43 -2.32 14.41
N GLN A 92 2.04 -2.19 13.22
CA GLN A 92 3.42 -1.73 13.10
C GLN A 92 3.59 -0.32 13.66
N VAL A 93 2.69 0.62 13.31
CA VAL A 93 2.73 1.99 13.83
C VAL A 93 2.62 2.00 15.34
N LYS A 94 1.58 1.37 15.89
CA LYS A 94 1.33 1.36 17.34
C LYS A 94 2.41 0.62 18.14
N ASN A 95 3.06 -0.38 17.54
CA ASN A 95 4.17 -1.08 18.18
C ASN A 95 5.46 -0.23 18.21
N LYS A 96 5.81 0.40 17.09
CA LYS A 96 7.05 1.18 16.98
C LYS A 96 6.92 2.62 17.51
N GLN A 97 5.75 3.20 17.35
CA GLN A 97 5.44 4.58 17.74
C GLN A 97 4.06 4.65 18.43
N PRO A 98 3.97 4.16 19.68
CA PRO A 98 2.70 3.97 20.39
C PRO A 98 1.91 5.26 20.64
N LEU A 99 2.57 6.42 20.59
CA LEU A 99 1.95 7.73 20.74
C LEU A 99 1.53 8.36 19.40
N CYS A 100 1.79 7.70 18.29
CA CYS A 100 1.37 8.18 16.97
C CYS A 100 -0.15 8.06 16.82
N ASP A 101 -0.82 9.16 16.53
CA ASP A 101 -2.21 9.14 16.11
C ASP A 101 -2.31 8.72 14.64
N ILE A 102 -3.39 8.04 14.29
CA ILE A 102 -3.63 7.54 12.94
C ILE A 102 -5.01 8.00 12.48
N VAL A 103 -5.09 8.52 11.26
CA VAL A 103 -6.33 8.84 10.57
C VAL A 103 -6.34 8.11 9.23
N VAL A 104 -7.33 7.26 9.00
CA VAL A 104 -7.53 6.59 7.72
C VAL A 104 -8.63 7.29 6.94
N THR A 105 -8.34 7.69 5.70
CA THR A 105 -9.31 8.38 4.83
C THR A 105 -9.74 7.46 3.70
N HIS A 106 -11.03 7.20 3.59
CA HIS A 106 -11.60 6.35 2.53
C HIS A 106 -12.01 7.21 1.34
N PHE A 107 -11.15 7.32 0.35
CA PHE A 107 -11.46 7.90 -0.96
C PHE A 107 -12.37 6.96 -1.76
N VAL A 108 -12.76 7.38 -2.95
CA VAL A 108 -13.80 6.72 -3.74
C VAL A 108 -13.40 6.63 -5.22
N ASN A 109 -13.72 5.50 -5.86
CA ASN A 109 -13.71 5.33 -7.30
C ASN A 109 -15.16 5.19 -7.84
N PRO A 110 -15.37 5.16 -9.18
CA PRO A 110 -16.73 5.08 -9.74
C PRO A 110 -17.53 3.85 -9.29
N ALA A 111 -16.87 2.69 -9.15
CA ALA A 111 -17.53 1.45 -8.74
C ALA A 111 -17.98 1.52 -7.27
N MET A 112 -17.11 2.03 -6.41
CA MET A 112 -17.41 2.26 -4.99
C MET A 112 -18.53 3.29 -4.83
N LEU A 113 -18.50 4.40 -5.58
CA LEU A 113 -19.55 5.42 -5.55
C LEU A 113 -20.92 4.82 -5.88
N LYS A 114 -20.98 4.01 -6.95
CA LYS A 114 -22.22 3.32 -7.34
C LYS A 114 -22.75 2.39 -6.23
N GLN A 115 -21.84 1.67 -5.54
CA GLN A 115 -22.24 0.81 -4.40
C GLN A 115 -22.82 1.64 -3.26
N ILE A 116 -22.16 2.76 -2.89
CA ILE A 116 -22.59 3.65 -1.81
C ILE A 116 -23.96 4.27 -2.12
N GLN A 117 -24.15 4.75 -3.35
CA GLN A 117 -25.44 5.28 -3.81
C GLN A 117 -26.55 4.22 -3.81
N GLY A 118 -26.21 2.95 -3.98
CA GLY A 118 -27.09 1.80 -3.84
C GLY A 118 -27.27 1.30 -2.40
N GLY A 119 -26.80 2.06 -1.40
CA GLY A 119 -26.94 1.71 0.03
C GLY A 119 -25.96 0.64 0.52
N LYS A 120 -24.91 0.30 -0.25
CA LYS A 120 -23.91 -0.72 0.11
C LYS A 120 -22.59 -0.08 0.51
N THR A 121 -21.89 -0.69 1.45
CA THR A 121 -20.50 -0.31 1.76
C THR A 121 -19.56 -1.11 0.86
N PRO A 122 -18.58 -0.46 0.18
CA PRO A 122 -17.56 -1.17 -0.57
C PRO A 122 -16.75 -2.11 0.32
N LEU A 123 -16.42 -3.31 -0.17
CA LEU A 123 -15.74 -4.37 0.59
C LEU A 123 -14.44 -3.90 1.23
N SER A 124 -13.61 -3.13 0.50
CA SER A 124 -12.33 -2.64 1.02
C SER A 124 -12.52 -1.65 2.18
N ILE A 125 -13.54 -0.78 2.09
CA ILE A 125 -13.87 0.16 3.17
C ILE A 125 -14.40 -0.61 4.39
N GLU A 126 -15.34 -1.53 4.19
CA GLU A 126 -15.90 -2.35 5.27
C GLU A 126 -14.81 -3.10 6.03
N ALA A 127 -13.91 -3.77 5.29
CA ALA A 127 -12.79 -4.51 5.87
C ALA A 127 -11.81 -3.62 6.65
N HIS A 128 -11.51 -2.43 6.12
CA HIS A 128 -10.68 -1.46 6.83
C HIS A 128 -11.38 -0.94 8.09
N GLU A 129 -12.66 -0.59 8.02
CA GLU A 129 -13.42 -0.11 9.18
C GLU A 129 -13.47 -1.13 10.31
N ASP A 130 -13.57 -2.43 10.02
CA ASP A 130 -13.48 -3.47 11.05
C ASP A 130 -12.12 -3.43 11.79
N VAL A 131 -11.03 -3.25 11.04
CA VAL A 131 -9.70 -3.08 11.64
C VAL A 131 -9.65 -1.80 12.48
N LEU A 132 -10.10 -0.67 11.92
CA LEU A 132 -10.04 0.62 12.61
C LEU A 132 -10.88 0.63 13.89
N LYS A 133 -12.07 0.03 13.86
CA LYS A 133 -12.91 -0.16 15.03
C LYS A 133 -12.23 -1.02 16.09
N HIS A 134 -11.63 -2.14 15.70
CA HIS A 134 -10.93 -3.06 16.62
C HIS A 134 -9.78 -2.35 17.34
N TYR A 135 -9.01 -1.54 16.61
CA TYR A 135 -7.86 -0.81 17.14
C TYR A 135 -8.20 0.61 17.62
N ARG A 136 -9.48 1.03 17.61
CA ARG A 136 -9.93 2.38 18.00
C ARG A 136 -9.16 3.48 17.27
N VAL A 137 -8.97 3.31 15.98
CA VAL A 137 -8.30 4.26 15.10
C VAL A 137 -9.34 5.12 14.41
N SER A 138 -9.07 6.42 14.30
CA SER A 138 -9.96 7.36 13.63
C SER A 138 -10.01 7.12 12.13
N SER A 139 -11.23 7.20 11.57
CA SER A 139 -11.47 7.12 10.12
C SER A 139 -12.29 8.30 9.62
N LEU A 140 -12.16 8.57 8.31
CA LEU A 140 -12.96 9.51 7.57
C LEU A 140 -13.58 8.81 6.38
N TYR A 141 -14.91 8.61 6.42
CA TYR A 141 -15.65 8.02 5.32
C TYR A 141 -15.95 9.06 4.24
N LEU A 142 -14.87 9.65 3.66
CA LEU A 142 -14.96 10.65 2.58
C LEU A 142 -15.81 10.16 1.41
N ALA A 143 -15.72 8.85 1.08
CA ALA A 143 -16.51 8.25 0.00
C ALA A 143 -18.03 8.45 0.20
N ARG A 144 -18.52 8.33 1.44
CA ARG A 144 -19.93 8.58 1.77
C ARG A 144 -20.26 10.04 1.64
N GLU A 145 -19.47 10.95 2.19
CA GLU A 145 -19.68 12.38 2.09
C GLU A 145 -19.76 12.86 0.62
N VAL A 146 -18.88 12.30 -0.23
CA VAL A 146 -18.91 12.60 -1.67
C VAL A 146 -20.22 12.12 -2.31
N ALA A 147 -20.69 10.92 -1.95
CA ALA A 147 -21.96 10.40 -2.44
C ALA A 147 -23.14 11.26 -1.99
N ASP A 148 -23.17 11.67 -0.73
CA ASP A 148 -24.24 12.49 -0.13
C ASP A 148 -24.26 13.92 -0.73
N ARG A 149 -23.10 14.55 -0.95
CA ARG A 149 -22.98 15.84 -1.64
C ARG A 149 -23.42 15.77 -3.10
N ILE A 150 -23.15 14.66 -3.80
CA ILE A 150 -23.61 14.45 -5.17
C ILE A 150 -25.15 14.29 -5.18
N GLN A 151 -25.69 13.52 -4.26
CA GLN A 151 -27.14 13.34 -4.13
C GLN A 151 -27.85 14.66 -3.80
N ALA A 152 -27.27 15.48 -2.94
CA ALA A 152 -27.78 16.82 -2.58
C ALA A 152 -27.56 17.87 -3.69
N GLY A 153 -26.87 17.56 -4.80
CA GLY A 153 -26.60 18.49 -5.88
C GLY A 153 -25.52 19.55 -5.59
N SER A 154 -24.88 19.51 -4.41
CA SER A 154 -23.82 20.45 -4.03
C SER A 154 -22.46 20.12 -4.63
N LEU A 155 -22.28 18.89 -5.13
CA LEU A 155 -21.09 18.41 -5.83
C LEU A 155 -21.48 17.59 -7.06
N THR A 156 -20.64 17.56 -8.08
CA THR A 156 -20.77 16.58 -9.17
C THR A 156 -19.52 15.71 -9.24
N TRP A 157 -19.67 14.49 -9.77
CA TRP A 157 -18.51 13.60 -9.95
C TRP A 157 -17.40 14.24 -10.82
N ALA A 158 -17.78 14.99 -11.84
CA ALA A 158 -16.85 15.72 -12.69
C ALA A 158 -16.07 16.82 -11.94
N LYS A 159 -16.75 17.55 -11.03
CA LYS A 159 -16.11 18.55 -10.16
C LYS A 159 -15.22 17.88 -9.10
N PHE A 160 -15.66 16.75 -8.51
CA PHE A 160 -14.82 15.96 -7.61
C PHE A 160 -13.53 15.54 -8.30
N GLY A 161 -13.60 15.11 -9.56
CA GLY A 161 -12.42 14.84 -10.40
C GLY A 161 -12.17 13.37 -10.70
N GLY A 162 -13.09 12.49 -10.34
CA GLY A 162 -12.95 11.06 -10.56
C GLY A 162 -12.16 10.36 -9.46
N THR A 163 -11.58 9.21 -9.77
CA THR A 163 -10.71 8.45 -8.83
C THR A 163 -9.55 9.29 -8.28
N HIS A 164 -9.02 10.21 -9.11
CA HIS A 164 -8.01 11.17 -8.70
C HIS A 164 -8.65 12.54 -8.51
N PRO A 165 -8.91 12.97 -7.26
CA PRO A 165 -9.60 14.21 -7.00
C PRO A 165 -8.94 15.42 -7.63
N LYS A 166 -9.75 16.30 -8.24
CA LYS A 166 -9.38 17.64 -8.69
C LYS A 166 -9.41 18.63 -7.52
N PRO A 167 -9.06 19.91 -7.70
CA PRO A 167 -9.05 20.89 -6.60
C PRO A 167 -10.29 20.87 -5.72
N ALA A 168 -11.49 20.80 -6.29
CA ALA A 168 -12.74 20.76 -5.53
C ALA A 168 -12.86 19.46 -4.68
N GLY A 169 -12.49 18.31 -5.25
CA GLY A 169 -12.50 17.04 -4.51
C GLY A 169 -11.44 16.99 -3.41
N ASN A 170 -10.25 17.54 -3.66
CA ASN A 170 -9.20 17.67 -2.65
C ASN A 170 -9.60 18.64 -1.52
N ALA A 171 -10.35 19.70 -1.84
CA ALA A 171 -10.90 20.62 -0.85
C ALA A 171 -11.89 19.92 0.10
N VAL A 172 -12.76 19.04 -0.42
CA VAL A 172 -13.66 18.22 0.41
C VAL A 172 -12.87 17.35 1.37
N ALA A 173 -11.82 16.68 0.89
CA ALA A 173 -10.97 15.86 1.76
C ALA A 173 -10.29 16.70 2.85
N ARG A 174 -9.72 17.86 2.50
CA ARG A 174 -9.11 18.79 3.47
C ARG A 174 -10.13 19.29 4.48
N GLU A 175 -11.34 19.64 4.04
CA GLU A 175 -12.43 20.12 4.91
C GLU A 175 -12.78 19.07 5.96
N LEU A 176 -12.98 17.82 5.57
CA LEU A 176 -13.30 16.74 6.51
C LEU A 176 -12.16 16.44 7.49
N ILE A 177 -10.91 16.44 7.01
CA ILE A 177 -9.75 16.26 7.88
C ILE A 177 -9.65 17.43 8.89
N ALA A 178 -9.84 18.66 8.42
CA ALA A 178 -9.81 19.83 9.30
C ALA A 178 -10.95 19.81 10.31
N ALA A 179 -12.15 19.35 9.93
CA ALA A 179 -13.28 19.21 10.85
C ALA A 179 -13.02 18.14 11.91
N LEU A 180 -12.49 16.96 11.53
CA LEU A 180 -12.12 15.89 12.47
C LEU A 180 -11.08 16.39 13.48
N LEU A 181 -9.98 16.96 13.00
CA LEU A 181 -8.91 17.44 13.87
C LEU A 181 -9.37 18.63 14.74
N GLY A 182 -10.16 19.56 14.16
CA GLY A 182 -10.75 20.67 14.89
C GLY A 182 -11.67 20.20 16.03
N HIS A 183 -12.47 19.16 15.79
CA HIS A 183 -13.30 18.55 16.84
C HIS A 183 -12.44 17.84 17.91
N ALA A 184 -11.45 17.09 17.50
CA ALA A 184 -10.54 16.39 18.42
C ALA A 184 -9.77 17.35 19.34
N TRP A 185 -9.48 18.55 18.86
CA TRP A 185 -8.73 19.59 19.60
C TRP A 185 -9.61 20.70 20.16
N ALA A 186 -10.92 20.54 20.19
CA ALA A 186 -11.86 21.56 20.65
C ALA A 186 -11.78 21.78 22.19
N SER A 187 -11.37 20.77 22.93
CA SER A 187 -11.21 20.81 24.39
C SER A 187 -9.73 20.76 24.77
N PRO A 188 -9.33 21.44 25.88
CA PRO A 188 -8.00 21.28 26.42
C PRO A 188 -7.69 19.81 26.70
N LEU A 189 -6.46 19.41 26.41
CA LEU A 189 -6.01 18.07 26.76
C LEU A 189 -6.01 17.92 28.30
N PRO A 190 -6.48 16.77 28.85
CA PRO A 190 -6.32 16.47 30.26
C PRO A 190 -4.84 16.54 30.67
N GLU A 191 -4.55 16.94 31.91
CA GLU A 191 -3.16 17.05 32.40
C GLU A 191 -2.31 15.80 32.22
N ASN A 192 -2.96 14.62 32.17
CA ASN A 192 -2.34 13.32 31.92
C ASN A 192 -2.42 12.87 30.45
N ALA A 193 -2.94 13.70 29.54
CA ALA A 193 -2.99 13.38 28.14
C ALA A 193 -1.56 13.18 27.57
N GLY A 194 -1.39 12.18 26.73
CA GLY A 194 -0.10 11.88 26.10
C GLY A 194 0.87 11.05 26.94
N LYS A 195 0.53 10.74 28.20
CA LYS A 195 1.35 9.85 29.05
C LYS A 195 1.00 8.36 28.88
N GLY A 196 -0.08 8.04 28.18
CA GLY A 196 -0.55 6.68 27.95
C GLY A 196 -0.47 6.29 26.49
N ALA A 197 0.43 5.36 26.17
CA ALA A 197 0.39 4.70 24.87
C ALA A 197 -0.93 3.91 24.73
N GLN A 198 -1.58 4.00 23.58
CA GLN A 198 -2.71 3.13 23.28
C GLN A 198 -2.21 1.69 23.19
N LEU A 199 -2.58 0.86 24.15
CA LEU A 199 -2.25 -0.56 24.13
C LEU A 199 -2.93 -1.25 22.93
N LEU A 200 -2.15 -2.06 22.24
CA LEU A 200 -2.71 -2.94 21.21
C LEU A 200 -3.64 -3.98 21.84
N PRO A 201 -4.75 -4.34 21.18
CA PRO A 201 -5.56 -5.48 21.58
C PRO A 201 -4.68 -6.75 21.69
N ILE A 202 -4.98 -7.60 22.66
CA ILE A 202 -4.24 -8.84 22.93
C ILE A 202 -4.27 -9.77 21.71
N LYS A 203 -5.42 -9.81 21.00
CA LYS A 203 -5.59 -10.66 19.82
C LYS A 203 -5.72 -9.81 18.56
N PRO A 204 -4.98 -10.12 17.49
CA PRO A 204 -5.25 -9.54 16.17
C PRO A 204 -6.58 -10.06 15.62
N ILE A 205 -7.12 -9.35 14.61
CA ILE A 205 -8.25 -9.86 13.82
C ILE A 205 -7.78 -11.06 12.99
N ASP A 206 -6.61 -10.92 12.35
CA ASP A 206 -5.99 -12.00 11.60
C ASP A 206 -4.54 -12.21 12.08
N PRO A 207 -4.19 -13.41 12.58
CA PRO A 207 -2.83 -13.70 13.07
C PRO A 207 -1.78 -13.61 11.96
N ALA A 208 -2.17 -13.72 10.69
CA ALA A 208 -1.28 -13.56 9.54
C ALA A 208 -1.19 -12.11 9.02
N SER A 209 -1.75 -11.12 9.76
CA SER A 209 -1.59 -9.70 9.41
C SER A 209 -0.12 -9.34 9.24
N PHE A 210 0.18 -8.42 8.31
CA PHE A 210 1.56 -8.03 8.00
C PHE A 210 2.18 -7.14 9.09
N PHE A 211 2.11 -7.61 10.33
CA PHE A 211 2.58 -6.91 11.52
C PHE A 211 4.12 -6.75 11.55
N ASN A 212 4.85 -7.74 11.04
CA ASN A 212 6.30 -7.70 10.88
C ASN A 212 6.71 -7.42 9.42
N GLY A 213 5.77 -6.90 8.65
CA GLY A 213 5.97 -6.63 7.23
C GLY A 213 7.16 -5.73 6.96
N ARG A 214 8.10 -6.19 6.12
CA ARG A 214 9.32 -5.47 5.77
C ARG A 214 9.80 -5.85 4.38
N PHE A 215 10.66 -5.02 3.83
CA PHE A 215 11.42 -5.35 2.64
C PHE A 215 12.66 -6.18 2.99
N LEU A 216 12.98 -7.09 2.08
CA LEU A 216 14.21 -7.88 2.13
C LEU A 216 14.93 -7.69 0.80
N SER A 217 16.19 -7.25 0.90
CA SER A 217 16.99 -6.89 -0.27
C SER A 217 17.20 -8.08 -1.21
N PRO A 218 16.91 -7.92 -2.53
CA PRO A 218 17.24 -8.93 -3.52
C PRO A 218 18.75 -9.27 -3.62
N GLY A 219 19.61 -8.41 -3.05
CA GLY A 219 21.06 -8.68 -2.95
C GLY A 219 21.41 -9.86 -2.06
N LEU A 220 20.52 -10.25 -1.14
CA LEU A 220 20.70 -11.40 -0.26
C LEU A 220 20.42 -12.75 -0.93
N ALA A 221 19.76 -12.71 -2.10
CA ALA A 221 19.38 -13.93 -2.78
C ALA A 221 20.55 -14.56 -3.55
N LYS A 222 20.68 -15.88 -3.43
CA LYS A 222 21.54 -16.70 -4.30
C LYS A 222 20.87 -16.83 -5.66
N ARG A 223 21.58 -16.61 -6.75
CA ARG A 223 21.00 -16.53 -8.11
C ARG A 223 21.83 -17.28 -9.12
N SER A 224 21.15 -17.89 -10.07
CA SER A 224 21.77 -18.45 -11.27
C SER A 224 22.13 -17.33 -12.27
N ASP A 225 22.91 -17.65 -13.29
CA ASP A 225 23.46 -16.69 -14.26
C ASP A 225 22.42 -15.86 -15.01
N GLY A 226 21.17 -16.31 -15.10
CA GLY A 226 20.09 -15.59 -15.77
C GLY A 226 19.60 -14.34 -15.04
N TRP A 227 19.86 -14.20 -13.75
CA TRP A 227 19.40 -13.07 -12.96
C TRP A 227 20.48 -11.99 -12.84
N LYS A 228 20.11 -10.75 -13.17
CA LYS A 228 20.99 -9.58 -13.12
C LYS A 228 20.43 -8.51 -12.18
N TRP A 229 21.30 -7.93 -11.36
CA TRP A 229 20.96 -6.78 -10.50
C TRP A 229 21.49 -5.50 -11.15
N HIS A 230 20.64 -4.76 -11.82
CA HIS A 230 21.01 -3.54 -12.55
C HIS A 230 19.85 -2.56 -12.63
N VAL A 231 20.14 -1.32 -13.02
CA VAL A 231 19.12 -0.37 -13.43
C VAL A 231 18.68 -0.78 -14.85
N PRO A 232 17.40 -1.07 -15.08
CA PRO A 232 16.91 -1.43 -16.41
C PRO A 232 17.17 -0.30 -17.42
N ASP A 233 17.49 -0.67 -18.64
CA ASP A 233 17.58 0.28 -19.75
C ASP A 233 16.17 0.64 -20.25
N TRP A 234 15.52 1.52 -19.51
CA TRP A 234 14.13 1.91 -19.74
C TRP A 234 13.87 2.47 -21.15
N LYS A 235 14.90 2.97 -21.84
CA LYS A 235 14.76 3.52 -23.20
C LYS A 235 14.50 2.43 -24.23
N ASN A 236 15.01 1.22 -23.98
CA ASN A 236 14.91 0.07 -24.87
C ASN A 236 13.91 -0.99 -24.41
N ILE A 237 13.15 -0.72 -23.33
CA ILE A 237 12.13 -1.60 -22.80
C ILE A 237 10.73 -1.03 -23.14
N PRO A 238 9.86 -1.77 -23.85
CA PRO A 238 8.51 -1.31 -24.15
C PRO A 238 7.69 -1.00 -22.90
N GLY A 239 6.90 0.08 -22.94
CA GLY A 239 6.04 0.51 -21.85
C GLY A 239 6.60 1.68 -21.06
N SER A 240 5.71 2.46 -20.46
CA SER A 240 6.08 3.57 -19.57
C SER A 240 6.46 3.04 -18.18
N PHE A 241 7.18 3.85 -17.42
CA PHE A 241 7.48 3.58 -16.02
C PHE A 241 7.38 4.87 -15.21
N ARG A 242 7.25 4.75 -13.90
CA ARG A 242 7.20 5.93 -13.02
C ARG A 242 8.60 6.42 -12.71
N SER A 243 8.81 7.74 -12.79
CA SER A 243 10.12 8.39 -12.54
C SER A 243 10.74 8.00 -11.20
N THR A 244 9.94 7.73 -10.19
CA THR A 244 10.38 7.22 -8.89
C THR A 244 11.30 5.98 -8.99
N PHE A 245 11.14 5.16 -10.03
CA PHE A 245 11.92 3.93 -10.22
C PHE A 245 13.06 4.05 -11.24
N ALA A 246 13.23 5.23 -11.86
CA ALA A 246 14.15 5.43 -13.00
C ALA A 246 15.60 4.99 -12.72
N GLY A 247 16.13 5.33 -11.55
CA GLY A 247 17.51 5.03 -11.15
C GLY A 247 17.65 3.83 -10.21
N MET A 248 16.55 3.11 -9.94
CA MET A 248 16.59 1.99 -9.00
C MET A 248 17.15 0.72 -9.66
N LYS A 249 18.04 0.04 -8.95
CA LYS A 249 18.46 -1.32 -9.34
C LYS A 249 17.33 -2.29 -9.04
N LEU A 250 17.08 -3.17 -9.99
CA LEU A 250 16.12 -4.26 -9.89
C LEU A 250 16.81 -5.59 -10.14
N LEU A 251 16.32 -6.63 -9.51
CA LEU A 251 16.70 -7.98 -9.84
C LEU A 251 15.84 -8.43 -11.02
N CYS A 252 16.47 -8.57 -12.18
CA CYS A 252 15.79 -8.81 -13.46
C CYS A 252 16.25 -10.11 -14.10
N THR A 253 15.30 -10.76 -14.78
CA THR A 253 15.57 -11.87 -15.72
C THR A 253 14.45 -11.95 -16.75
N ASP A 254 14.78 -12.45 -17.94
CA ASP A 254 13.86 -12.87 -19.00
C ASP A 254 14.14 -14.30 -19.46
N LEU A 255 15.10 -14.98 -18.79
CA LEU A 255 15.55 -16.32 -19.14
C LEU A 255 14.72 -17.38 -18.41
N PRO A 256 13.91 -18.20 -19.15
CA PRO A 256 13.16 -19.30 -18.56
C PRO A 256 14.06 -20.30 -17.84
N GLY A 257 13.59 -20.78 -16.71
CA GLY A 257 14.32 -21.75 -15.88
C GLY A 257 15.44 -21.16 -15.01
N SER A 258 15.82 -19.88 -15.21
CA SER A 258 16.77 -19.25 -14.29
C SER A 258 16.15 -19.11 -12.91
N GLU A 259 16.95 -19.41 -11.88
CA GLU A 259 16.49 -19.55 -10.50
C GLU A 259 17.14 -18.56 -9.56
N VAL A 260 16.41 -18.15 -8.57
CA VAL A 260 16.88 -17.38 -7.41
C VAL A 260 16.36 -18.05 -6.13
N THR A 261 17.24 -18.18 -5.16
CA THR A 261 16.92 -18.73 -3.84
C THR A 261 17.12 -17.67 -2.79
N ILE A 262 16.15 -17.50 -1.90
CA ILE A 262 16.22 -16.56 -0.78
C ILE A 262 15.76 -17.21 0.51
N GLU A 263 16.58 -17.05 1.56
CA GLU A 263 16.24 -17.43 2.92
C GLU A 263 15.56 -16.25 3.63
N PHE A 264 14.52 -16.52 4.36
CA PHE A 264 13.79 -15.51 5.12
C PHE A 264 13.26 -16.09 6.44
N GLU A 265 12.92 -15.21 7.36
CA GLU A 265 12.24 -15.57 8.59
C GLU A 265 10.89 -14.83 8.66
N GLY A 266 9.82 -15.60 8.88
CA GLY A 266 8.46 -15.05 8.95
C GLY A 266 7.37 -16.05 8.63
N GLN A 267 6.19 -15.52 8.28
CA GLN A 267 4.98 -16.29 7.95
C GLN A 267 4.51 -16.06 6.51
N ALA A 268 5.12 -15.12 5.80
CA ALA A 268 4.74 -14.77 4.44
C ALA A 268 5.94 -14.28 3.64
N ILE A 269 5.93 -14.57 2.35
CA ILE A 269 6.90 -14.05 1.39
C ILE A 269 6.19 -13.66 0.09
N GLY A 270 6.68 -12.62 -0.53
CA GLY A 270 6.28 -12.14 -1.84
C GLY A 270 7.35 -11.28 -2.48
N ALA A 271 6.98 -10.52 -3.49
CA ALA A 271 7.87 -9.55 -4.10
C ALA A 271 7.13 -8.26 -4.47
N TYR A 272 7.77 -7.13 -4.26
CA TYR A 272 7.42 -5.86 -4.84
C TYR A 272 8.07 -5.77 -6.22
N VAL A 273 7.26 -5.80 -7.26
CA VAL A 273 7.70 -5.93 -8.65
C VAL A 273 7.29 -4.74 -9.50
N LEU A 274 8.00 -4.51 -10.60
CA LEU A 274 7.56 -3.68 -11.72
C LEU A 274 7.10 -4.60 -12.86
N ALA A 275 5.81 -4.83 -12.94
CA ALA A 275 5.18 -5.73 -13.90
C ALA A 275 4.89 -4.97 -15.20
N GLY A 276 5.74 -5.11 -16.22
CA GLY A 276 5.61 -4.47 -17.52
C GLY A 276 4.78 -5.26 -18.54
N PRO A 277 4.69 -4.78 -19.80
CA PRO A 277 4.02 -5.47 -20.88
C PRO A 277 4.56 -6.89 -21.13
N ASP A 278 5.81 -7.11 -20.77
CA ASP A 278 6.58 -8.34 -20.89
C ASP A 278 6.62 -9.19 -19.62
N ALA A 279 5.87 -8.80 -18.59
CA ALA A 279 5.85 -9.49 -17.30
C ALA A 279 5.37 -10.93 -17.44
N GLY A 280 6.16 -11.86 -16.88
CA GLY A 280 5.98 -13.29 -17.01
C GLY A 280 5.30 -13.95 -15.83
N VAL A 281 5.44 -15.27 -15.78
CA VAL A 281 4.99 -16.14 -14.71
C VAL A 281 6.21 -16.67 -13.98
N LEU A 282 6.18 -16.61 -12.65
CA LEU A 282 7.14 -17.27 -11.79
C LEU A 282 6.58 -18.61 -11.30
N GLU A 283 7.47 -19.54 -11.05
CA GLU A 283 7.22 -20.77 -10.31
C GLU A 283 7.95 -20.68 -8.98
N ILE A 284 7.23 -20.89 -7.88
CA ILE A 284 7.69 -20.68 -6.52
C ILE A 284 7.58 -21.98 -5.73
N SER A 285 8.67 -22.42 -5.11
CA SER A 285 8.70 -23.50 -4.14
C SER A 285 9.13 -22.92 -2.78
N ILE A 286 8.44 -23.28 -1.72
CA ILE A 286 8.79 -22.94 -0.34
C ILE A 286 9.21 -24.23 0.36
N ASP A 287 10.39 -24.21 0.97
CA ASP A 287 10.97 -25.33 1.74
C ASP A 287 11.04 -26.68 0.98
N GLY A 288 11.11 -26.59 -0.34
CA GLY A 288 11.16 -27.79 -1.20
C GLY A 288 9.79 -28.36 -1.61
N ASP A 289 8.70 -27.69 -1.26
CA ASP A 289 7.35 -28.07 -1.71
C ASP A 289 7.21 -27.92 -3.23
N ASP A 290 6.13 -28.47 -3.78
CA ASP A 290 5.78 -28.36 -5.19
C ASP A 290 5.70 -26.91 -5.67
N TYR A 291 6.23 -26.67 -6.88
CA TYR A 291 6.22 -25.35 -7.49
C TYR A 291 4.80 -24.87 -7.80
N LYS A 292 4.45 -23.70 -7.26
CA LYS A 292 3.21 -22.97 -7.55
C LYS A 292 3.46 -21.86 -8.55
N ARG A 293 2.56 -21.68 -9.51
CA ARG A 293 2.68 -20.64 -10.54
C ARG A 293 2.10 -19.32 -10.06
N VAL A 294 2.84 -18.25 -10.22
CA VAL A 294 2.46 -16.88 -9.83
C VAL A 294 2.60 -15.96 -11.05
N ASN A 295 1.50 -15.38 -11.49
CA ASN A 295 1.49 -14.46 -12.63
C ASN A 295 1.83 -13.04 -12.17
N LEU A 296 2.89 -12.46 -12.72
CA LEU A 296 3.28 -11.09 -12.44
C LEU A 296 2.45 -10.05 -13.20
N TYR A 297 1.90 -10.43 -14.38
CA TYR A 297 1.16 -9.50 -15.25
C TYR A 297 -0.10 -8.97 -14.56
N HIS A 298 -0.36 -7.69 -14.71
CA HIS A 298 -1.53 -6.99 -14.22
C HIS A 298 -2.28 -6.30 -15.37
N GLN A 299 -3.57 -6.03 -15.24
CA GLN A 299 -4.35 -5.34 -16.29
C GLN A 299 -3.72 -4.01 -16.74
N TYR A 300 -3.05 -3.29 -15.84
CA TYR A 300 -2.34 -2.05 -16.16
C TYR A 300 -0.92 -2.27 -16.71
N SER A 301 -0.43 -3.50 -16.73
CA SER A 301 0.89 -3.83 -17.30
C SER A 301 0.94 -3.64 -18.82
N ARG A 302 -0.20 -3.55 -19.51
CA ARG A 302 -0.27 -3.42 -20.96
C ARG A 302 0.57 -2.26 -21.53
N GLY A 303 0.67 -1.15 -20.79
CA GLY A 303 1.43 0.04 -21.22
C GLY A 303 2.31 0.65 -20.12
N LEU A 304 2.35 0.03 -18.94
CA LEU A 304 3.05 0.55 -17.79
C LEU A 304 3.80 -0.57 -17.06
N HIS A 305 5.04 -0.34 -16.66
CA HIS A 305 5.71 -1.16 -15.65
C HIS A 305 5.05 -0.89 -14.29
N TYR A 306 3.99 -1.66 -14.04
CA TYR A 306 3.08 -1.45 -12.92
C TYR A 306 3.69 -1.93 -11.61
N PRO A 307 3.87 -1.03 -10.61
CA PRO A 307 4.42 -1.41 -9.32
C PRO A 307 3.34 -2.10 -8.48
N ARG A 308 3.61 -3.33 -8.05
CA ARG A 308 2.70 -4.11 -7.21
C ARG A 308 3.44 -5.09 -6.31
N THR A 309 2.84 -5.38 -5.16
CA THR A 309 3.25 -6.54 -4.36
C THR A 309 2.49 -7.77 -4.83
N VAL A 310 3.23 -8.84 -5.08
CA VAL A 310 2.70 -10.16 -5.43
C VAL A 310 3.13 -11.12 -4.33
N MET A 311 2.17 -11.69 -3.61
CA MET A 311 2.48 -12.68 -2.57
C MET A 311 2.75 -14.04 -3.21
N PHE A 312 3.79 -14.70 -2.74
CA PHE A 312 4.20 -16.04 -3.15
C PHE A 312 3.62 -17.10 -2.20
N ALA A 313 3.71 -16.82 -0.90
CA ALA A 313 3.10 -17.63 0.14
C ALA A 313 2.65 -16.74 1.31
N THR A 314 1.56 -17.14 1.93
CA THR A 314 1.04 -16.58 3.19
C THR A 314 0.70 -17.74 4.12
N ASP A 315 0.46 -17.44 5.38
CA ASP A 315 0.05 -18.43 6.37
C ASP A 315 1.06 -19.57 6.60
N LEU A 316 2.35 -19.30 6.36
CA LEU A 316 3.42 -20.20 6.73
C LEU A 316 3.52 -20.31 8.25
N LYS A 317 4.10 -21.39 8.74
CA LYS A 317 4.45 -21.46 10.16
C LYS A 317 5.50 -20.40 10.49
N PRO A 318 5.42 -19.73 11.66
CA PRO A 318 6.49 -18.81 12.06
C PRO A 318 7.84 -19.51 12.10
N GLY A 319 8.83 -18.94 11.42
CA GLY A 319 10.17 -19.53 11.41
C GLY A 319 11.00 -19.17 10.18
N LYS A 320 12.11 -19.90 10.05
CA LYS A 320 13.01 -19.77 8.90
C LYS A 320 12.51 -20.62 7.74
N HIS A 321 12.54 -20.05 6.56
CA HIS A 321 12.09 -20.66 5.32
C HIS A 321 13.06 -20.37 4.18
N THR A 322 12.97 -21.18 3.14
CA THR A 322 13.70 -20.99 1.89
C THR A 322 12.71 -20.93 0.74
N ALA A 323 12.74 -19.84 -0.02
CA ALA A 323 11.98 -19.70 -1.25
C ALA A 323 12.88 -19.91 -2.47
N GLN A 324 12.53 -20.86 -3.32
CA GLN A 324 13.10 -21.07 -4.64
C GLN A 324 12.14 -20.50 -5.69
N ILE A 325 12.63 -19.60 -6.54
CA ILE A 325 11.86 -18.79 -7.45
C ILE A 325 12.50 -18.90 -8.82
N ARG A 326 11.75 -19.36 -9.83
CA ARG A 326 12.24 -19.44 -11.19
C ARG A 326 11.25 -18.90 -12.20
N VAL A 327 11.75 -18.44 -13.34
CA VAL A 327 10.88 -18.08 -14.45
C VAL A 327 10.29 -19.33 -15.07
N ALA A 328 8.98 -19.37 -15.19
CA ALA A 328 8.28 -20.53 -15.75
C ALA A 328 8.69 -20.81 -17.19
N LEU A 329 8.87 -22.07 -17.51
CA LEU A 329 9.06 -22.51 -18.89
C LEU A 329 7.79 -22.23 -19.71
N PRO A 330 7.91 -21.76 -20.97
CA PRO A 330 6.75 -21.54 -21.82
C PRO A 330 6.03 -22.87 -22.07
N LYS A 331 4.72 -22.90 -21.92
CA LYS A 331 3.91 -23.96 -22.46
C LYS A 331 4.02 -23.88 -24.00
N ARG A 332 4.14 -25.04 -24.68
CA ARG A 332 4.27 -25.14 -26.15
C ARG A 332 3.48 -24.03 -26.86
N SER A 333 4.15 -23.29 -27.77
CA SER A 333 3.62 -22.35 -28.77
C SER A 333 3.32 -20.90 -28.38
N THR A 334 3.71 -20.36 -27.24
CA THR A 334 3.55 -18.92 -26.99
C THR A 334 4.90 -18.23 -26.87
N THR A 335 5.12 -17.20 -27.69
CA THR A 335 6.09 -16.12 -27.42
C THR A 335 5.65 -15.40 -26.15
N GLY A 336 5.53 -16.14 -25.04
CA GLY A 336 4.97 -15.64 -23.80
C GLY A 336 5.90 -14.66 -23.11
N ASN A 337 5.32 -13.64 -22.49
CA ASN A 337 6.00 -12.74 -21.60
C ASN A 337 6.77 -13.50 -20.52
N ARG A 338 8.04 -13.16 -20.30
CA ARG A 338 8.97 -13.96 -19.47
C ARG A 338 9.70 -13.11 -18.43
N THR A 339 9.55 -11.82 -18.49
CA THR A 339 10.39 -10.93 -17.68
C THR A 339 9.87 -10.83 -16.24
N ALA A 340 10.79 -10.93 -15.30
CA ALA A 340 10.61 -10.57 -13.93
C ALA A 340 11.50 -9.36 -13.58
N ARG A 341 10.95 -8.38 -12.85
CA ARG A 341 11.67 -7.22 -12.33
C ARG A 341 11.27 -7.03 -10.87
N ILE A 342 12.12 -7.45 -9.97
CA ILE A 342 11.90 -7.43 -8.52
C ILE A 342 12.64 -6.23 -7.92
N LEU A 343 11.89 -5.32 -7.29
CA LEU A 343 12.43 -4.20 -6.53
C LEU A 343 12.94 -4.66 -5.16
N GLN A 344 12.10 -5.40 -4.45
CA GLN A 344 12.36 -5.93 -3.12
C GLN A 344 11.60 -7.27 -2.96
N PHE A 345 12.11 -8.17 -2.17
CA PHE A 345 11.25 -9.19 -1.57
C PHE A 345 10.47 -8.60 -0.41
N THR A 346 9.28 -9.14 -0.17
CA THR A 346 8.41 -8.74 0.95
C THR A 346 8.26 -9.90 1.89
N VAL A 347 8.54 -9.72 3.17
CA VAL A 347 8.45 -10.77 4.18
C VAL A 347 7.73 -10.27 5.42
N ASN A 348 7.01 -11.16 6.10
CA ASN A 348 6.25 -10.86 7.32
C ASN A 348 6.46 -11.93 8.38
#